data_63689ff8f34df9facd18725a756a17b6
#
_entry.id   63689ff8f34df9facd18725a756a17b6
#
_cell.length_a   1.000
_cell.length_b   1.000
_cell.length_c   1.000
_cell.angle_alpha   90.00
_cell.angle_beta   90.00
_cell.angle_gamma   90.00
#
_symmetry.space_group_name_H-M   'P 1'
#
loop_
_entity.id
_entity.type
_entity.pdbx_description
1 polymer ?
#
loop_
_entity_poly.entity_id
_entity_poly.type
_entity_poly.pdbx_seq_one_letter_code
_entity_poly.pdbx_strand_id
1 'polypeptide(L)'
;MVNLHGRKARMLLVYPDYTDRDLSVKINGGGSYSEGLASISAVLKQGGHSCSLLHLRHLYDEETYKKELREKGEFDVIGFSIRTTAFPDCELYIKWTREVYPDVFIICGSYHCTLAPAEVLSIPEVDSVCIGDGEYAELELLDKMTAGEDYTSVESLWFKDENGEFIKNPVRPLFADLDRIPIPDFDLFDYDNLESSKVHTAIVVVSRGCLYNCTYCGNGHFRRVYPNKKIYAR
;
A
#
# COMPACT_ATOMS: atom_id res chain seq x y z
N MET A 1 10.22 2.55 -18.10
CA MET A 1 9.47 3.53 -17.27
C MET A 1 8.05 3.68 -17.80
N VAL A 2 7.03 3.70 -16.93
CA VAL A 2 5.62 3.94 -17.30
C VAL A 2 5.44 5.42 -17.63
N ASN A 3 4.77 5.72 -18.76
CA ASN A 3 4.42 7.08 -19.15
C ASN A 3 2.94 7.13 -19.53
N LEU A 4 2.16 7.94 -18.82
CA LEU A 4 0.72 8.05 -18.99
C LEU A 4 0.30 9.19 -19.93
N HIS A 5 1.27 9.87 -20.56
CA HIS A 5 1.04 10.88 -21.60
C HIS A 5 0.04 11.98 -21.19
N GLY A 6 0.13 12.48 -19.96
CA GLY A 6 -0.75 13.51 -19.40
C GLY A 6 -2.06 12.99 -18.81
N ARG A 7 -2.39 11.72 -18.98
CA ARG A 7 -3.58 11.11 -18.37
C ARG A 7 -3.33 10.80 -16.90
N LYS A 8 -4.25 11.16 -16.03
CA LYS A 8 -4.19 10.80 -14.61
C LYS A 8 -4.25 9.27 -14.41
N ALA A 9 -3.48 8.78 -13.46
CA ALA A 9 -3.33 7.37 -13.18
C ALA A 9 -4.58 6.75 -12.54
N ARG A 10 -4.78 5.46 -12.83
CA ARG A 10 -5.76 4.59 -12.16
C ARG A 10 -4.98 3.61 -11.29
N MET A 11 -5.17 3.69 -9.96
CA MET A 11 -4.53 2.81 -9.00
C MET A 11 -5.52 1.85 -8.35
N LEU A 12 -5.15 0.58 -8.25
CA LEU A 12 -5.83 -0.41 -7.42
C LEU A 12 -4.98 -0.71 -6.19
N LEU A 13 -5.57 -0.57 -5.02
CA LEU A 13 -4.96 -1.04 -3.77
C LEU A 13 -5.45 -2.46 -3.49
N VAL A 14 -4.54 -3.39 -3.24
CA VAL A 14 -4.83 -4.76 -2.82
C VAL A 14 -4.53 -4.87 -1.34
N TYR A 15 -5.56 -5.22 -0.56
CA TYR A 15 -5.46 -5.29 0.90
C TYR A 15 -5.82 -6.68 1.42
N PRO A 16 -4.83 -7.55 1.66
CA PRO A 16 -5.02 -8.81 2.37
C PRO A 16 -5.28 -8.55 3.86
N ASP A 17 -6.54 -8.75 4.28
CA ASP A 17 -7.02 -8.43 5.63
C ASP A 17 -7.62 -9.64 6.33
N TYR A 18 -6.97 -10.76 6.24
CA TYR A 18 -7.32 -11.98 6.95
C TYR A 18 -6.21 -12.35 7.93
N THR A 19 -6.59 -13.00 9.02
CA THR A 19 -5.68 -13.52 10.04
C THR A 19 -5.63 -15.05 10.04
N ASP A 20 -6.70 -15.68 9.55
CA ASP A 20 -6.79 -17.13 9.45
C ASP A 20 -6.46 -17.58 8.01
N ARG A 21 -5.57 -18.55 7.91
CA ARG A 21 -5.12 -19.13 6.63
C ARG A 21 -5.87 -20.43 6.31
N ASP A 22 -6.84 -20.82 7.13
CA ASP A 22 -7.65 -22.01 6.86
C ASP A 22 -8.77 -21.67 5.86
N LEU A 23 -8.64 -22.15 4.63
CA LEU A 23 -9.64 -21.99 3.57
C LEU A 23 -11.03 -22.60 3.92
N SER A 24 -11.08 -23.51 4.89
CA SER A 24 -12.35 -24.11 5.37
C SER A 24 -13.12 -23.19 6.31
N VAL A 25 -12.43 -22.24 6.93
CA VAL A 25 -13.03 -21.25 7.82
C VAL A 25 -13.48 -20.04 6.99
N LYS A 26 -14.71 -20.08 6.54
CA LYS A 26 -15.39 -18.87 6.06
C LYS A 26 -15.63 -17.97 7.27
N ILE A 27 -14.64 -17.19 7.63
CA ILE A 27 -14.85 -16.08 8.55
C ILE A 27 -15.81 -15.15 7.80
N ASN A 28 -17.07 -15.10 8.23
CA ASN A 28 -18.03 -14.10 7.80
C ASN A 28 -17.65 -12.71 8.37
N GLY A 29 -16.34 -12.50 8.53
CA GLY A 29 -15.76 -11.25 8.95
C GLY A 29 -15.82 -10.24 7.83
N GLY A 30 -16.37 -9.06 8.10
CA GLY A 30 -16.43 -7.96 7.15
C GLY A 30 -15.09 -7.35 6.82
N GLY A 31 -14.00 -7.83 7.42
CA GLY A 31 -12.68 -7.21 7.34
C GLY A 31 -12.57 -5.94 8.19
N SER A 32 -11.40 -5.33 8.15
CA SER A 32 -11.07 -4.15 8.93
C SER A 32 -10.84 -2.92 8.05
N TYR A 33 -11.24 -1.76 8.53
CA TYR A 33 -10.87 -0.49 7.92
C TYR A 33 -9.35 -0.26 8.06
N SER A 34 -8.72 0.19 6.99
CA SER A 34 -7.31 0.62 7.00
C SER A 34 -7.22 2.12 6.75
N GLU A 35 -6.92 2.86 7.81
CA GLU A 35 -6.76 4.31 7.72
C GLU A 35 -5.61 4.70 6.77
N GLY A 36 -4.49 3.96 6.78
CA GLY A 36 -3.37 4.23 5.89
C GLY A 36 -3.75 4.14 4.41
N LEU A 37 -4.52 3.13 4.00
CA LEU A 37 -4.99 3.00 2.62
C LEU A 37 -6.04 4.08 2.27
N ALA A 38 -6.93 4.39 3.19
CA ALA A 38 -7.90 5.47 3.01
C ALA A 38 -7.22 6.85 2.90
N SER A 39 -6.15 7.07 3.67
CA SER A 39 -5.33 8.27 3.60
C SER A 39 -4.60 8.40 2.26
N ILE A 40 -3.97 7.32 1.78
CA ILE A 40 -3.34 7.26 0.45
C ILE A 40 -4.38 7.58 -0.63
N SER A 41 -5.53 6.89 -0.60
CA SER A 41 -6.61 7.13 -1.58
C SER A 41 -7.06 8.59 -1.58
N ALA A 42 -7.25 9.21 -0.41
CA ALA A 42 -7.66 10.60 -0.30
C ALA A 42 -6.65 11.56 -0.95
N VAL A 43 -5.35 11.36 -0.69
CA VAL A 43 -4.28 12.17 -1.27
C VAL A 43 -4.19 11.98 -2.78
N LEU A 44 -4.26 10.75 -3.27
CA LEU A 44 -4.24 10.46 -4.71
C LEU A 44 -5.45 11.06 -5.45
N LYS A 45 -6.65 10.93 -4.88
CA LYS A 45 -7.87 11.54 -5.44
C LYS A 45 -7.81 13.07 -5.43
N GLN A 46 -7.24 13.68 -4.38
CA GLN A 46 -6.99 15.11 -4.34
C GLN A 46 -6.02 15.55 -5.46
N GLY A 47 -5.02 14.73 -5.79
CA GLY A 47 -4.12 14.91 -6.93
C GLY A 47 -4.78 14.67 -8.30
N GLY A 48 -6.05 14.25 -8.33
CA GLY A 48 -6.83 13.99 -9.55
C GLY A 48 -6.67 12.59 -10.11
N HIS A 49 -5.95 11.69 -9.45
CA HIS A 49 -5.87 10.27 -9.80
C HIS A 49 -7.11 9.52 -9.32
N SER A 50 -7.36 8.33 -9.88
CA SER A 50 -8.40 7.45 -9.35
C SER A 50 -7.78 6.33 -8.51
N CYS A 51 -8.47 5.97 -7.43
CA CYS A 51 -8.05 4.91 -6.53
C CYS A 51 -9.23 3.99 -6.22
N SER A 52 -9.00 2.69 -6.25
CA SER A 52 -9.97 1.63 -5.95
C SER A 52 -9.35 0.61 -5.00
N LEU A 53 -10.18 -0.25 -4.41
CA LEU A 53 -9.74 -1.27 -3.45
C LEU A 53 -10.17 -2.68 -3.89
N LEU A 54 -9.26 -3.62 -3.83
CA LEU A 54 -9.53 -5.05 -3.77
C LEU A 54 -9.25 -5.52 -2.33
N HIS A 55 -10.33 -5.63 -1.54
CA HIS A 55 -10.27 -6.00 -0.13
C HIS A 55 -10.39 -7.52 0.03
N LEU A 56 -9.27 -8.21 0.27
CA LEU A 56 -9.22 -9.65 0.46
C LEU A 56 -9.49 -9.98 1.93
N ARG A 57 -10.73 -10.33 2.25
CA ARG A 57 -11.21 -10.59 3.62
C ARG A 57 -11.01 -12.04 4.09
N HIS A 58 -10.59 -12.91 3.21
CA HIS A 58 -10.20 -14.30 3.44
C HIS A 58 -9.10 -14.70 2.46
N LEU A 59 -8.50 -15.85 2.66
CA LEU A 59 -7.52 -16.38 1.72
C LEU A 59 -8.22 -16.78 0.41
N TYR A 60 -7.68 -16.31 -0.72
CA TYR A 60 -8.19 -16.59 -2.06
C TYR A 60 -7.31 -17.65 -2.73
N ASP A 61 -7.94 -18.58 -3.44
CA ASP A 61 -7.25 -19.39 -4.43
C ASP A 61 -6.97 -18.58 -5.70
N GLU A 62 -6.15 -19.14 -6.58
CA GLU A 62 -5.71 -18.47 -7.81
C GLU A 62 -6.88 -18.07 -8.72
N GLU A 63 -7.84 -18.98 -8.92
CA GLU A 63 -8.97 -18.76 -9.83
C GLU A 63 -9.86 -17.61 -9.32
N THR A 64 -10.20 -17.66 -8.04
CA THR A 64 -11.03 -16.64 -7.38
C THR A 64 -10.32 -15.29 -7.41
N TYR A 65 -9.03 -15.23 -7.04
CA TYR A 65 -8.27 -14.00 -7.05
C TYR A 65 -8.22 -13.36 -8.44
N LYS A 66 -7.81 -14.12 -9.46
CA LYS A 66 -7.71 -13.63 -10.84
C LYS A 66 -9.05 -13.18 -11.41
N LYS A 67 -10.15 -13.86 -11.04
CA LYS A 67 -11.50 -13.47 -11.43
C LYS A 67 -11.86 -12.10 -10.83
N GLU A 68 -11.76 -11.94 -9.52
CA GLU A 68 -12.10 -10.69 -8.85
C GLU A 68 -11.19 -9.53 -9.30
N LEU A 69 -9.91 -9.81 -9.53
CA LEU A 69 -8.98 -8.82 -10.05
C LEU A 69 -9.42 -8.30 -11.44
N ARG A 70 -9.83 -9.18 -12.35
CA ARG A 70 -10.33 -8.79 -13.67
C ARG A 70 -11.66 -8.00 -13.59
N GLU A 71 -12.54 -8.36 -12.66
CA GLU A 71 -13.81 -7.67 -12.44
C GLU A 71 -13.63 -6.22 -11.96
N LYS A 72 -12.48 -5.90 -11.33
CA LYS A 72 -12.13 -4.52 -10.97
C LYS A 72 -11.81 -3.63 -12.17
N GLY A 73 -11.44 -4.19 -13.32
CA GLY A 73 -11.10 -3.46 -14.54
C GLY A 73 -9.60 -3.29 -14.74
N GLU A 74 -9.21 -2.26 -15.50
CA GLU A 74 -7.81 -2.00 -15.86
C GLU A 74 -7.19 -0.90 -15.01
N PHE A 75 -5.91 -1.06 -14.68
CA PHE A 75 -5.15 -0.14 -13.84
C PHE A 75 -3.77 0.15 -14.43
N ASP A 76 -3.21 1.30 -14.07
CA ASP A 76 -1.84 1.67 -14.43
C ASP A 76 -0.86 1.24 -13.35
N VAL A 77 -1.32 1.26 -12.09
CA VAL A 77 -0.55 0.88 -10.91
C VAL A 77 -1.40 -0.01 -9.99
N ILE A 78 -0.81 -1.09 -9.49
CA ILE A 78 -1.42 -1.93 -8.46
C ILE A 78 -0.52 -1.90 -7.22
N GLY A 79 -1.07 -1.43 -6.10
CA GLY A 79 -0.38 -1.29 -4.82
C GLY A 79 -0.78 -2.38 -3.84
N PHE A 80 0.18 -3.11 -3.28
CA PHE A 80 -0.04 -4.14 -2.26
C PHE A 80 0.26 -3.61 -0.87
N SER A 81 -0.70 -3.70 0.05
CA SER A 81 -0.50 -3.43 1.47
C SER A 81 -0.08 -4.70 2.20
N ILE A 82 1.22 -4.86 2.48
CA ILE A 82 1.80 -6.11 2.96
C ILE A 82 2.05 -6.05 4.47
N ARG A 83 1.27 -6.84 5.22
CA ARG A 83 1.58 -7.19 6.62
C ARG A 83 2.51 -8.41 6.64
N THR A 84 3.40 -8.51 7.62
CA THR A 84 4.37 -9.62 7.71
C THR A 84 3.68 -11.00 7.73
N THR A 85 2.54 -11.10 8.40
CA THR A 85 1.76 -12.36 8.49
C THR A 85 1.12 -12.76 7.16
N ALA A 86 0.86 -11.82 6.27
CA ALA A 86 0.26 -12.06 4.95
C ALA A 86 1.31 -12.13 3.82
N PHE A 87 2.58 -11.90 4.12
CA PHE A 87 3.64 -11.82 3.10
C PHE A 87 3.73 -13.07 2.19
N PRO A 88 3.72 -14.31 2.71
CA PRO A 88 3.79 -15.49 1.84
C PRO A 88 2.61 -15.62 0.86
N ASP A 89 1.43 -15.12 1.23
CA ASP A 89 0.27 -15.14 0.34
C ASP A 89 0.35 -13.98 -0.67
N CYS A 90 0.91 -12.83 -0.23
CA CYS A 90 1.13 -11.68 -1.11
C CYS A 90 2.07 -12.02 -2.26
N GLU A 91 3.10 -12.85 -2.05
CA GLU A 91 3.98 -13.32 -3.13
C GLU A 91 3.18 -14.03 -4.24
N LEU A 92 2.21 -14.88 -3.86
CA LEU A 92 1.33 -15.54 -4.83
C LEU A 92 0.40 -14.54 -5.53
N TYR A 93 -0.23 -13.63 -4.79
CA TYR A 93 -1.11 -12.61 -5.37
C TYR A 93 -0.35 -11.66 -6.33
N ILE A 94 0.87 -11.28 -6.00
CA ILE A 94 1.73 -10.45 -6.85
C ILE A 94 2.03 -11.20 -8.17
N LYS A 95 2.43 -12.46 -8.09
CA LYS A 95 2.68 -13.32 -9.25
C LYS A 95 1.42 -13.43 -10.13
N TRP A 96 0.27 -13.77 -9.54
CA TRP A 96 -1.00 -13.89 -10.26
C TRP A 96 -1.46 -12.55 -10.86
N THR A 97 -1.15 -11.44 -10.19
CA THR A 97 -1.41 -10.10 -10.74
C THR A 97 -0.59 -9.86 -12.00
N ARG A 98 0.68 -10.19 -12.00
CA ARG A 98 1.56 -10.07 -13.17
C ARG A 98 1.09 -10.94 -14.34
N GLU A 99 0.55 -12.14 -14.06
CA GLU A 99 -0.02 -13.02 -15.08
C GLU A 99 -1.31 -12.44 -15.71
N VAL A 100 -2.10 -11.69 -14.93
CA VAL A 100 -3.33 -11.03 -15.43
C VAL A 100 -2.99 -9.73 -16.16
N TYR A 101 -2.05 -8.94 -15.63
CA TYR A 101 -1.65 -7.64 -16.14
C TYR A 101 -0.12 -7.58 -16.32
N PRO A 102 0.40 -8.07 -17.46
CA PRO A 102 1.85 -8.17 -17.69
C PRO A 102 2.61 -6.84 -17.58
N ASP A 103 1.98 -5.73 -17.96
CA ASP A 103 2.62 -4.41 -18.07
C ASP A 103 2.24 -3.44 -16.92
N VAL A 104 1.40 -3.87 -15.95
CA VAL A 104 1.00 -3.00 -14.83
C VAL A 104 2.19 -2.71 -13.92
N PHE A 105 2.29 -1.50 -13.39
CA PHE A 105 3.31 -1.19 -12.39
C PHE A 105 2.87 -1.71 -11.00
N ILE A 106 3.69 -2.55 -10.37
CA ILE A 106 3.40 -3.14 -9.07
C ILE A 106 4.28 -2.49 -7.99
N ILE A 107 3.61 -1.81 -7.05
CA ILE A 107 4.24 -1.23 -5.87
C ILE A 107 3.77 -1.95 -4.60
N CYS A 108 4.70 -2.19 -3.66
CA CYS A 108 4.39 -2.80 -2.38
C CYS A 108 4.68 -1.83 -1.24
N GLY A 109 3.80 -1.76 -0.26
CA GLY A 109 3.92 -0.87 0.89
C GLY A 109 3.48 -1.50 2.21
N SER A 110 3.39 -0.70 3.26
CA SER A 110 2.99 -1.08 4.62
C SER A 110 4.13 -1.65 5.49
N TYR A 111 3.77 -2.35 6.56
CA TYR A 111 4.70 -2.74 7.63
C TYR A 111 5.85 -3.62 7.15
N HIS A 112 5.56 -4.68 6.41
CA HIS A 112 6.60 -5.61 5.97
C HIS A 112 7.59 -4.94 5.01
N CYS A 113 7.08 -4.14 4.10
CA CYS A 113 7.91 -3.38 3.15
C CYS A 113 8.86 -2.39 3.85
N THR A 114 8.41 -1.79 4.95
CA THR A 114 9.26 -0.88 5.74
C THR A 114 10.30 -1.64 6.56
N LEU A 115 10.00 -2.86 7.03
CA LEU A 115 10.90 -3.67 7.85
C LEU A 115 11.92 -4.46 7.01
N ALA A 116 11.50 -4.95 5.86
CA ALA A 116 12.28 -5.84 5.00
C ALA A 116 12.17 -5.45 3.50
N PRO A 117 12.48 -4.19 3.12
CA PRO A 117 12.26 -3.70 1.76
C PRO A 117 13.02 -4.49 0.70
N ALA A 118 14.22 -4.95 1.01
CA ALA A 118 15.03 -5.73 0.07
C ALA A 118 14.43 -7.12 -0.21
N GLU A 119 13.80 -7.75 0.77
CA GLU A 119 13.11 -9.04 0.62
C GLU A 119 11.94 -8.90 -0.36
N VAL A 120 11.07 -7.89 -0.15
CA VAL A 120 9.92 -7.64 -1.02
C VAL A 120 10.37 -7.23 -2.42
N LEU A 121 11.36 -6.34 -2.53
CA LEU A 121 11.85 -5.89 -3.84
C LEU A 121 12.59 -7.00 -4.62
N SER A 122 13.06 -8.06 -3.95
CA SER A 122 13.67 -9.21 -4.63
C SER A 122 12.66 -10.07 -5.40
N ILE A 123 11.36 -9.93 -5.13
CA ILE A 123 10.29 -10.61 -5.89
C ILE A 123 10.35 -10.11 -7.35
N PRO A 124 10.49 -10.99 -8.35
CA PRO A 124 10.68 -10.58 -9.75
C PRO A 124 9.60 -9.63 -10.29
N GLU A 125 8.37 -9.86 -9.90
CA GLU A 125 7.18 -9.15 -10.36
C GLU A 125 6.99 -7.77 -9.71
N VAL A 126 7.70 -7.45 -8.63
CA VAL A 126 7.62 -6.15 -7.92
C VAL A 126 8.51 -5.13 -8.61
N ASP A 127 7.95 -3.97 -8.95
CA ASP A 127 8.66 -2.85 -9.59
C ASP A 127 9.20 -1.86 -8.56
N SER A 128 8.48 -1.64 -7.46
CA SER A 128 8.86 -0.68 -6.42
C SER A 128 8.38 -1.08 -5.03
N VAL A 129 9.09 -0.60 -4.01
CA VAL A 129 8.71 -0.75 -2.59
C VAL A 129 8.67 0.62 -1.93
N CYS A 130 7.53 0.92 -1.26
CA CYS A 130 7.35 2.12 -0.46
C CYS A 130 7.74 1.86 1.01
N ILE A 131 8.59 2.72 1.55
CA ILE A 131 9.13 2.64 2.91
C ILE A 131 8.57 3.80 3.74
N GLY A 132 7.87 3.50 4.82
CA GLY A 132 7.24 4.48 5.69
C GLY A 132 5.89 4.96 5.20
N ASP A 133 5.58 6.25 5.41
CA ASP A 133 4.32 6.88 5.00
C ASP A 133 4.27 7.03 3.47
N GLY A 134 3.23 6.51 2.83
CA GLY A 134 3.14 6.39 1.36
C GLY A 134 2.45 7.54 0.65
N GLU A 135 1.63 8.35 1.32
CA GLU A 135 0.68 9.30 0.71
C GLU A 135 1.33 10.21 -0.35
N TYR A 136 2.39 10.92 0.02
CA TYR A 136 3.05 11.86 -0.88
C TYR A 136 4.12 11.21 -1.77
N ALA A 137 4.65 10.05 -1.38
CA ALA A 137 5.57 9.30 -2.22
C ALA A 137 4.83 8.70 -3.42
N GLU A 138 3.65 8.12 -3.18
CA GLU A 138 2.82 7.54 -4.23
C GLU A 138 2.18 8.65 -5.10
N LEU A 139 1.78 9.79 -4.52
CA LEU A 139 1.30 10.92 -5.31
C LEU A 139 2.38 11.43 -6.27
N GLU A 140 3.61 11.66 -5.79
CA GLU A 140 4.73 12.09 -6.65
C GLU A 140 5.06 11.07 -7.72
N LEU A 141 5.04 9.77 -7.39
CA LEU A 141 5.22 8.70 -8.37
C LEU A 141 4.19 8.81 -9.51
N LEU A 142 2.90 8.91 -9.17
CA LEU A 142 1.83 8.97 -10.16
C LEU A 142 1.82 10.27 -10.96
N ASP A 143 2.16 11.39 -10.34
CA ASP A 143 2.29 12.68 -11.05
C ASP A 143 3.45 12.63 -12.06
N LYS A 144 4.61 12.09 -11.68
CA LYS A 144 5.76 11.90 -12.60
C LYS A 144 5.44 10.93 -13.74
N MET A 145 4.74 9.82 -13.47
CA MET A 145 4.24 8.91 -14.52
C MET A 145 3.29 9.62 -15.47
N THR A 146 2.42 10.49 -14.94
CA THR A 146 1.49 11.30 -15.72
C THR A 146 2.23 12.29 -16.65
N ALA A 147 3.27 12.93 -16.11
CA ALA A 147 4.09 13.88 -16.85
C ALA A 147 5.10 13.22 -17.81
N GLY A 148 5.33 11.91 -17.68
CA GLY A 148 6.37 11.18 -18.41
C GLY A 148 7.78 11.53 -17.95
N GLU A 149 7.91 11.92 -16.67
CA GLU A 149 9.17 12.26 -16.01
C GLU A 149 9.82 11.06 -15.37
N ASP A 150 11.12 11.16 -15.08
CA ASP A 150 11.84 10.14 -14.30
C ASP A 150 11.36 10.14 -12.84
N TYR A 151 10.82 9.00 -12.41
CA TYR A 151 10.32 8.77 -11.06
C TYR A 151 11.25 7.92 -10.20
N THR A 152 12.39 7.45 -10.73
CA THR A 152 13.29 6.55 -10.00
C THR A 152 13.99 7.20 -8.81
N SER A 153 13.94 8.54 -8.72
CA SER A 153 14.50 9.34 -7.63
C SER A 153 13.50 9.74 -6.55
N VAL A 154 12.25 9.24 -6.59
CA VAL A 154 11.22 9.59 -5.61
C VAL A 154 11.60 9.07 -4.22
N GLU A 155 11.70 9.97 -3.25
CA GLU A 155 12.03 9.62 -1.86
C GLU A 155 10.98 8.66 -1.25
N SER A 156 11.40 7.79 -0.36
CA SER A 156 10.65 6.67 0.24
C SER A 156 10.40 5.50 -0.71
N LEU A 157 10.70 5.60 -2.00
CA LEU A 157 10.53 4.51 -2.94
C LEU A 157 11.88 3.89 -3.32
N TRP A 158 11.96 2.57 -3.24
CA TRP A 158 13.06 1.81 -3.80
C TRP A 158 12.62 1.13 -5.08
N PHE A 159 13.52 1.05 -6.06
CA PHE A 159 13.26 0.48 -7.38
C PHE A 159 14.32 -0.55 -7.75
N LYS A 160 14.09 -1.31 -8.80
CA LYS A 160 15.11 -2.07 -9.51
C LYS A 160 15.57 -1.28 -10.74
N ASP A 161 16.86 -1.29 -11.02
CA ASP A 161 17.40 -0.83 -12.29
C ASP A 161 17.31 -1.93 -13.37
N GLU A 162 17.83 -1.63 -14.57
CA GLU A 162 17.82 -2.55 -15.71
C GLU A 162 18.68 -3.81 -15.48
N ASN A 163 19.60 -3.79 -14.51
CA ASN A 163 20.46 -4.92 -14.13
C ASN A 163 19.88 -5.71 -12.94
N GLY A 164 18.76 -5.27 -12.38
CA GLY A 164 18.16 -5.83 -11.19
C GLY A 164 18.78 -5.34 -9.87
N GLU A 165 19.68 -4.34 -9.93
CA GLU A 165 20.25 -3.72 -8.74
C GLU A 165 19.26 -2.74 -8.11
N PHE A 166 19.33 -2.59 -6.78
CA PHE A 166 18.38 -1.76 -6.05
C PHE A 166 18.79 -0.30 -6.01
N ILE A 167 17.95 0.57 -6.58
CA ILE A 167 18.00 2.01 -6.40
C ILE A 167 17.34 2.32 -5.06
N LYS A 168 18.14 2.72 -4.04
CA LYS A 168 17.71 2.93 -2.67
C LYS A 168 17.61 4.43 -2.36
N ASN A 169 16.44 4.99 -2.56
CA ASN A 169 16.23 6.40 -2.21
C ASN A 169 16.09 6.60 -0.69
N PRO A 170 16.45 7.78 -0.18
CA PRO A 170 16.26 8.13 1.23
C PRO A 170 14.76 8.14 1.58
N VAL A 171 14.46 7.86 2.84
CA VAL A 171 13.08 7.96 3.35
C VAL A 171 12.75 9.44 3.61
N ARG A 172 11.58 9.87 3.16
CA ARG A 172 11.06 11.22 3.42
C ARG A 172 11.01 11.51 4.92
N PRO A 173 11.27 12.76 5.31
CA PRO A 173 10.97 13.19 6.65
C PRO A 173 9.50 12.96 6.99
N LEU A 174 9.24 12.61 8.24
CA LEU A 174 7.87 12.51 8.74
C LEU A 174 7.11 13.82 8.52
N PHE A 175 5.92 13.69 7.96
CA PHE A 175 5.00 14.81 7.78
C PHE A 175 4.41 15.18 9.15
N ALA A 176 4.85 16.30 9.71
CA ALA A 176 4.56 16.66 11.10
C ALA A 176 3.14 17.20 11.30
N ASP A 177 2.59 17.89 10.30
CA ASP A 177 1.28 18.55 10.34
C ASP A 177 0.22 17.66 9.69
N LEU A 178 -0.39 16.76 10.48
CA LEU A 178 -1.38 15.81 10.00
C LEU A 178 -2.68 16.48 9.52
N ASP A 179 -2.98 17.69 9.98
CA ASP A 179 -4.18 18.43 9.55
C ASP A 179 -4.13 18.87 8.08
N ARG A 180 -2.95 18.85 7.47
CA ARG A 180 -2.77 19.11 6.03
C ARG A 180 -3.02 17.87 5.15
N ILE A 181 -3.10 16.70 5.72
CA ILE A 181 -3.51 15.48 5.01
C ILE A 181 -5.04 15.54 4.87
N PRO A 182 -5.59 15.27 3.68
CA PRO A 182 -7.04 15.24 3.51
C PRO A 182 -7.70 14.23 4.45
N ILE A 183 -8.99 14.46 4.74
CA ILE A 183 -9.79 13.47 5.49
C ILE A 183 -9.70 12.13 4.74
N PRO A 184 -9.41 11.02 5.45
CA PRO A 184 -9.32 9.70 4.83
C PRO A 184 -10.55 9.35 3.99
N ASP A 185 -10.34 8.68 2.89
CA ASP A 185 -11.37 8.26 1.95
C ASP A 185 -12.14 7.06 2.50
N PHE A 186 -13.16 7.32 3.31
CA PHE A 186 -14.02 6.28 3.89
C PHE A 186 -14.78 5.50 2.82
N ASP A 187 -15.12 6.13 1.69
CA ASP A 187 -15.85 5.51 0.58
C ASP A 187 -15.00 4.48 -0.19
N LEU A 188 -13.69 4.43 0.07
CA LEU A 188 -12.81 3.38 -0.47
C LEU A 188 -13.22 1.99 0.04
N PHE A 189 -13.78 1.92 1.23
CA PHE A 189 -14.20 0.69 1.88
C PHE A 189 -15.73 0.52 1.81
N ASP A 190 -16.18 -0.71 1.63
CA ASP A 190 -17.58 -1.11 1.80
C ASP A 190 -17.89 -1.16 3.31
N TYR A 191 -18.05 0.05 3.89
CA TYR A 191 -18.14 0.26 5.34
C TYR A 191 -19.28 -0.54 5.99
N ASP A 192 -20.43 -0.64 5.33
CA ASP A 192 -21.59 -1.34 5.86
C ASP A 192 -21.34 -2.83 6.09
N ASN A 193 -20.38 -3.39 5.36
CA ASN A 193 -19.96 -4.79 5.44
C ASN A 193 -18.67 -5.01 6.26
N LEU A 194 -18.11 -3.98 6.92
CA LEU A 194 -16.97 -4.14 7.82
C LEU A 194 -17.42 -4.69 9.19
N GLU A 195 -16.49 -5.34 9.91
CA GLU A 195 -16.73 -5.79 11.29
C GLU A 195 -17.12 -4.65 12.23
N SER A 196 -16.50 -3.48 12.05
CA SER A 196 -16.79 -2.28 12.84
C SER A 196 -18.23 -1.81 12.69
N SER A 197 -18.84 -1.93 11.51
CA SER A 197 -20.24 -1.53 11.31
C SER A 197 -21.21 -2.42 12.08
N LYS A 198 -20.93 -3.71 12.20
CA LYS A 198 -21.75 -4.68 12.95
C LYS A 198 -21.89 -4.32 14.43
N VAL A 199 -20.89 -3.62 14.98
CA VAL A 199 -20.88 -3.14 16.37
C VAL A 199 -21.08 -1.62 16.46
N HIS A 200 -21.54 -0.98 15.38
CA HIS A 200 -21.80 0.46 15.28
C HIS A 200 -20.62 1.34 15.72
N THR A 201 -19.39 0.94 15.34
CA THR A 201 -18.15 1.63 15.72
C THR A 201 -17.42 2.15 14.49
N ALA A 202 -17.02 3.43 14.51
CA ALA A 202 -16.10 4.00 13.52
C ALA A 202 -14.67 4.02 14.07
N ILE A 203 -13.70 3.63 13.24
CA ILE A 203 -12.29 3.72 13.57
C ILE A 203 -11.75 5.06 13.04
N VAL A 204 -11.20 5.87 13.94
CA VAL A 204 -10.58 7.16 13.61
C VAL A 204 -9.19 7.21 14.21
N VAL A 205 -8.19 7.55 13.39
CA VAL A 205 -6.80 7.72 13.82
C VAL A 205 -6.50 9.20 13.95
N VAL A 206 -6.31 9.68 15.18
CA VAL A 206 -6.10 11.11 15.49
C VAL A 206 -4.62 11.49 15.67
N SER A 207 -3.73 10.49 15.64
CA SER A 207 -2.28 10.70 15.78
C SER A 207 -1.53 9.54 15.15
N ARG A 208 -0.30 9.77 14.72
CA ARG A 208 0.59 8.74 14.17
C ARG A 208 1.87 8.62 14.97
N GLY A 209 2.46 7.41 14.95
CA GLY A 209 3.69 7.10 15.67
C GLY A 209 3.45 6.62 17.09
N CYS A 210 4.52 6.54 17.87
CA CYS A 210 4.49 6.08 19.25
C CYS A 210 5.61 6.71 20.07
N LEU A 211 5.33 7.12 21.31
CA LEU A 211 6.32 7.68 22.23
C LEU A 211 7.22 6.60 22.84
N TYR A 212 6.73 5.35 22.91
CA TYR A 212 7.43 4.24 23.57
C TYR A 212 8.42 3.55 22.62
N ASN A 213 9.38 2.85 23.20
CA ASN A 213 10.38 2.05 22.49
C ASN A 213 10.45 0.63 23.08
N CYS A 214 9.30 -0.05 23.09
CA CYS A 214 9.18 -1.40 23.63
C CYS A 214 10.03 -2.38 22.81
N THR A 215 10.75 -3.30 23.50
CA THR A 215 11.71 -4.21 22.87
C THR A 215 11.08 -5.23 21.92
N TYR A 216 9.81 -5.54 22.12
CA TYR A 216 9.03 -6.49 21.32
C TYR A 216 8.22 -5.84 20.19
N CYS A 217 8.29 -4.50 20.04
CA CYS A 217 7.43 -3.76 19.12
C CYS A 217 8.21 -3.21 17.94
N GLY A 218 7.64 -3.33 16.73
CA GLY A 218 8.21 -2.78 15.48
C GLY A 218 8.34 -1.26 15.46
N ASN A 219 7.59 -0.51 16.29
CA ASN A 219 7.64 0.95 16.33
C ASN A 219 9.05 1.51 16.60
N GLY A 220 9.87 0.81 17.36
CA GLY A 220 11.28 1.19 17.58
C GLY A 220 12.11 1.12 16.29
N HIS A 221 11.79 0.19 15.38
CA HIS A 221 12.42 0.12 14.06
C HIS A 221 11.90 1.24 13.15
N PHE A 222 10.59 1.44 13.07
CA PHE A 222 9.99 2.52 12.28
C PHE A 222 10.56 3.89 12.64
N ARG A 223 10.72 4.18 13.93
CA ARG A 223 11.36 5.43 14.36
C ARG A 223 12.76 5.62 13.79
N ARG A 224 13.54 4.53 13.61
CA ARG A 224 14.91 4.58 13.08
C ARG A 224 14.98 4.79 11.58
N VAL A 225 13.94 4.40 10.87
CA VAL A 225 13.84 4.53 9.40
C VAL A 225 13.79 6.00 8.97
N TYR A 226 13.14 6.86 9.77
CA TYR A 226 12.97 8.26 9.43
C TYR A 226 14.15 9.14 9.85
N PRO A 227 14.55 10.14 9.02
CA PRO A 227 15.65 11.03 9.35
C PRO A 227 15.34 11.95 10.54
N ASN A 228 14.10 12.38 10.73
CA ASN A 228 13.67 13.28 11.80
C ASN A 228 12.99 12.54 12.97
N LYS A 229 13.72 11.62 13.59
CA LYS A 229 13.27 10.72 14.67
C LYS A 229 12.52 11.39 15.84
N LYS A 230 12.73 12.71 16.04
CA LYS A 230 12.14 13.46 17.16
C LYS A 230 10.63 13.65 17.05
N ILE A 231 10.08 13.62 15.86
CA ILE A 231 8.64 13.84 15.58
C ILE A 231 7.91 12.57 15.19
N TYR A 232 8.44 11.40 15.54
CA TYR A 232 7.82 10.12 15.17
C TYR A 232 6.40 9.97 15.74
N ALA A 233 6.13 10.49 16.93
CA ALA A 233 4.76 10.58 17.45
C ALA A 233 4.20 11.99 17.18
N ARG A 234 3.15 12.09 16.43
CA ARG A 234 2.53 13.33 15.97
C ARG A 234 1.02 13.21 15.77
#